data_f4a0fe43e9149ad7a553c9f2865297b3
#
_entry.id   f4a0fe43e9149ad7a553c9f2865297b3
#
_cell.length_a   1.000
_cell.length_b   1.000
_cell.length_c   1.000
_cell.angle_alpha   90.00
_cell.angle_beta   90.00
_cell.angle_gamma   90.00
#
_symmetry.space_group_name_H-M   'P 1'
#
loop_
_entity.id
_entity.type
_entity.pdbx_description
1 polymer ?
#
loop_
_entity_poly.entity_id
_entity_poly.type
_entity_poly.pdbx_seq_one_letter_code
_entity_poly.pdbx_strand_id
1 'polypeptide(L)'
;GMTERKVIQVAEKQNRDYFYIDTGYMGNLHKRKDFHRVVKNNVQHMKPRYDLPDDRFKQIPLSMSSIRFRGWRRADGPILVVTPSAKPCNFYNIDRDTWVEETLSEIKKYTDREIIIRDKGLRRERVGDFSVPMQLVNDNIHCVVTYNSIAATEAISTGVPAVALAPGAADELCTKTIAEVESPYYPDEEK
;
A
#
# COMPACT_ATOMS: atom_id res chain seq x y z
N GLY A 1 10.07 -11.22 -8.98
CA GLY A 1 8.81 -10.62 -8.53
C GLY A 1 7.76 -11.65 -8.16
N MET A 2 6.56 -11.24 -7.82
CA MET A 2 5.44 -12.12 -7.42
C MET A 2 5.00 -13.14 -8.49
N THR A 3 5.55 -13.09 -9.68
CA THR A 3 5.30 -14.07 -10.74
C THR A 3 5.91 -15.44 -10.45
N GLU A 4 6.90 -15.54 -9.56
CA GLU A 4 7.66 -16.77 -9.26
C GLU A 4 7.14 -17.49 -8.00
N ARG A 5 5.81 -17.52 -7.80
CA ARG A 5 5.18 -18.17 -6.64
C ARG A 5 5.66 -19.62 -6.43
N LYS A 6 5.82 -20.38 -7.52
CA LYS A 6 6.23 -21.78 -7.43
C LYS A 6 7.62 -21.94 -6.79
N VAL A 7 8.57 -21.06 -7.12
CA VAL A 7 9.92 -21.10 -6.55
C VAL A 7 9.87 -20.81 -5.05
N ILE A 8 9.09 -19.84 -4.63
CA ILE A 8 8.89 -19.52 -3.22
C ILE A 8 8.27 -20.72 -2.47
N GLN A 9 7.19 -21.29 -3.01
CA GLN A 9 6.53 -22.46 -2.41
C GLN A 9 7.46 -23.67 -2.29
N VAL A 10 8.34 -23.88 -3.27
CA VAL A 10 9.35 -24.96 -3.19
C VAL A 10 10.37 -24.69 -2.09
N ALA A 11 10.84 -23.45 -1.96
CA ALA A 11 11.78 -23.07 -0.91
C ALA A 11 11.14 -23.25 0.48
N GLU A 12 9.91 -22.79 0.68
CA GLU A 12 9.16 -22.95 1.91
C GLU A 12 8.93 -24.43 2.26
N LYS A 13 8.49 -25.24 1.28
CA LYS A 13 8.28 -26.68 1.47
C LYS A 13 9.55 -27.44 1.85
N GLN A 14 10.69 -26.98 1.34
CA GLN A 14 12.01 -27.57 1.62
C GLN A 14 12.71 -26.94 2.83
N ASN A 15 12.04 -26.01 3.53
CA ASN A 15 12.60 -25.23 4.65
C ASN A 15 13.93 -24.56 4.29
N ARG A 16 14.02 -24.01 3.07
CA ARG A 16 15.19 -23.30 2.56
C ARG A 16 14.99 -21.79 2.71
N ASP A 17 16.03 -21.12 3.19
CA ASP A 17 16.06 -19.66 3.17
C ASP A 17 16.04 -19.14 1.72
N TYR A 18 15.26 -18.07 1.50
CA TYR A 18 15.25 -17.33 0.26
C TYR A 18 15.23 -15.81 0.53
N PHE A 19 15.72 -15.07 -0.45
CA PHE A 19 15.64 -13.61 -0.44
C PHE A 19 14.75 -13.14 -1.60
N TYR A 20 13.72 -12.39 -1.24
CA TYR A 20 12.84 -11.77 -2.20
C TYR A 20 13.29 -10.34 -2.47
N ILE A 21 13.61 -10.02 -3.73
CA ILE A 21 14.06 -8.71 -4.16
C ILE A 21 13.00 -8.09 -5.06
N ASP A 22 12.53 -6.91 -4.72
CA ASP A 22 11.55 -6.16 -5.51
C ASP A 22 11.84 -4.65 -5.43
N THR A 23 11.07 -3.86 -6.17
CA THR A 23 11.13 -2.40 -6.12
C THR A 23 10.91 -1.91 -4.69
N GLY A 24 11.72 -0.99 -4.23
CA GLY A 24 11.57 -0.34 -2.93
C GLY A 24 10.26 0.44 -2.83
N TYR A 25 9.82 0.66 -1.61
CA TYR A 25 8.57 1.38 -1.35
C TYR A 25 8.66 2.87 -1.67
N MET A 26 9.86 3.44 -1.59
CA MET A 26 10.12 4.87 -1.74
C MET A 26 11.29 5.13 -2.71
N GLY A 27 11.47 6.36 -3.14
CA GLY A 27 12.63 6.82 -3.92
C GLY A 27 12.63 6.40 -5.39
N ASN A 28 11.61 5.70 -5.86
CA ASN A 28 11.57 5.23 -7.25
C ASN A 28 10.65 6.07 -8.13
N LEU A 29 11.15 6.42 -9.30
CA LEU A 29 10.37 7.02 -10.37
C LEU A 29 9.72 5.95 -11.24
N HIS A 30 8.73 6.34 -12.05
CA HIS A 30 8.02 5.42 -12.93
C HIS A 30 8.95 4.62 -13.85
N LYS A 31 9.95 5.28 -14.44
CA LYS A 31 10.90 4.67 -15.38
C LYS A 31 12.25 4.30 -14.75
N ARG A 32 12.54 4.77 -13.55
CA ARG A 32 13.82 4.60 -12.88
C ARG A 32 13.63 3.91 -11.54
N LYS A 33 14.25 2.75 -11.36
CA LYS A 33 14.12 1.87 -10.20
C LYS A 33 15.49 1.72 -9.52
N ASP A 34 15.92 2.75 -8.82
CA ASP A 34 17.24 2.78 -8.17
C ASP A 34 17.23 2.11 -6.80
N PHE A 35 16.07 2.07 -6.15
CA PHE A 35 15.93 1.52 -4.81
C PHE A 35 15.16 0.21 -4.83
N HIS A 36 15.70 -0.79 -4.17
CA HIS A 36 15.11 -2.11 -4.03
C HIS A 36 14.95 -2.47 -2.57
N ARG A 37 13.90 -3.23 -2.28
CA ARG A 37 13.74 -3.91 -1.00
C ARG A 37 14.24 -5.33 -1.10
N VAL A 38 14.82 -5.82 -0.03
CA VAL A 38 15.25 -7.22 0.12
C VAL A 38 14.60 -7.76 1.38
N VAL A 39 13.85 -8.85 1.23
CA VAL A 39 13.12 -9.48 2.34
C VAL A 39 13.55 -10.93 2.44
N LYS A 40 13.89 -11.40 3.63
CA LYS A 40 14.22 -12.81 3.88
C LYS A 40 12.94 -13.58 4.23
N ASN A 41 12.73 -14.70 3.57
CA ASN A 41 11.65 -15.66 3.84
C ASN A 41 10.24 -15.06 3.82
N ASN A 42 10.05 -13.99 3.07
CA ASN A 42 8.74 -13.38 2.84
C ASN A 42 8.77 -12.51 1.58
N VAL A 43 7.61 -12.09 1.09
CA VAL A 43 7.46 -11.17 -0.05
C VAL A 43 7.20 -9.72 0.38
N GLN A 44 6.90 -9.51 1.66
CA GLN A 44 6.68 -8.19 2.25
C GLN A 44 7.43 -8.10 3.59
N HIS A 45 7.80 -6.89 4.00
CA HIS A 45 8.21 -6.65 5.38
C HIS A 45 6.98 -6.71 6.28
N MET A 46 6.96 -7.71 7.17
CA MET A 46 5.83 -8.01 8.04
C MET A 46 5.95 -7.41 9.44
N LYS A 47 7.16 -6.97 9.79
CA LYS A 47 7.45 -6.39 11.11
C LYS A 47 8.31 -5.16 10.95
N PRO A 48 7.96 -4.06 11.59
CA PRO A 48 8.81 -2.89 11.64
C PRO A 48 10.11 -3.22 12.40
N ARG A 49 11.15 -2.53 12.04
CA ARG A 49 12.46 -2.62 12.70
C ARG A 49 12.90 -1.22 13.10
N TYR A 50 12.58 -0.88 14.31
CA TYR A 50 12.92 0.43 14.90
C TYR A 50 14.39 0.53 15.34
N ASP A 51 15.07 -0.60 15.41
CA ASP A 51 16.48 -0.74 15.81
C ASP A 51 17.47 -0.52 14.65
N LEU A 52 16.97 -0.25 13.45
CA LEU A 52 17.83 -0.01 12.30
C LEU A 52 18.18 1.48 12.17
N PRO A 53 19.42 1.79 11.77
CA PRO A 53 19.80 3.16 11.45
C PRO A 53 19.04 3.68 10.24
N ASP A 54 18.78 4.97 10.22
CA ASP A 54 18.05 5.66 9.14
C ASP A 54 18.95 6.16 8.00
N ASP A 55 20.22 5.74 7.99
CA ASP A 55 21.24 6.15 7.03
C ASP A 55 20.82 5.91 5.57
N ARG A 56 20.18 4.76 5.29
CA ARG A 56 19.65 4.45 3.97
C ARG A 56 18.46 5.32 3.60
N PHE A 57 17.59 5.59 4.55
CA PHE A 57 16.45 6.48 4.35
C PHE A 57 16.90 7.88 3.98
N LYS A 58 17.91 8.41 4.68
CA LYS A 58 18.52 9.73 4.39
C LYS A 58 19.14 9.83 3.00
N GLN A 59 19.51 8.70 2.39
CA GLN A 59 20.05 8.67 1.03
C GLN A 59 18.96 8.69 -0.06
N ILE A 60 17.68 8.48 0.30
CA ILE A 60 16.60 8.50 -0.67
C ILE A 60 16.29 9.96 -1.06
N PRO A 61 16.39 10.33 -2.35
CA PRO A 61 16.08 11.69 -2.80
C PRO A 61 14.54 11.89 -2.77
N LEU A 62 14.01 12.24 -1.62
CA LEU A 62 12.57 12.44 -1.42
C LEU A 62 11.98 13.52 -2.35
N SER A 63 12.80 14.48 -2.79
CA SER A 63 12.40 15.45 -3.81
C SER A 63 12.03 14.84 -5.15
N MET A 64 12.55 13.64 -5.45
CA MET A 64 12.27 12.88 -6.67
C MET A 64 11.16 11.84 -6.46
N SER A 65 10.73 11.63 -5.23
CA SER A 65 9.64 10.72 -4.88
C SER A 65 8.30 11.44 -4.93
N SER A 66 7.24 10.73 -5.31
CA SER A 66 5.87 11.20 -5.12
C SER A 66 5.45 11.24 -3.64
N ILE A 67 6.24 10.62 -2.78
CA ILE A 67 5.99 10.55 -1.35
C ILE A 67 6.53 11.82 -0.68
N ARG A 68 5.67 12.47 0.09
CA ARG A 68 6.01 13.62 0.93
C ARG A 68 5.47 13.39 2.31
N PHE A 69 6.34 13.38 3.31
CA PHE A 69 5.91 13.29 4.70
C PHE A 69 5.18 14.57 5.09
N ARG A 70 3.96 14.40 5.58
CA ARG A 70 3.08 15.47 6.06
C ARG A 70 2.43 15.02 7.35
N GLY A 71 2.13 15.98 8.22
CA GLY A 71 1.30 15.74 9.39
C GLY A 71 -0.10 15.20 9.01
N TRP A 72 -0.75 14.55 9.94
CA TRP A 72 -2.05 13.91 9.74
C TRP A 72 -3.12 14.90 9.29
N ARG A 73 -3.86 14.50 8.27
CA ARG A 73 -5.00 15.22 7.74
C ARG A 73 -6.28 14.55 8.21
N ARG A 74 -7.16 15.34 8.81
CA ARG A 74 -8.52 14.91 9.16
C ARG A 74 -9.48 15.44 8.10
N ALA A 75 -9.47 14.81 6.94
CA ALA A 75 -10.32 15.19 5.83
C ALA A 75 -11.74 14.63 5.99
N ASP A 76 -12.70 15.32 5.43
CA ASP A 76 -14.13 14.96 5.49
C ASP A 76 -14.70 14.47 4.14
N GLY A 77 -13.81 14.11 3.24
CA GLY A 77 -14.14 13.71 1.88
C GLY A 77 -14.43 12.21 1.72
N PRO A 78 -14.31 11.70 0.48
CA PRO A 78 -14.63 10.32 0.13
C PRO A 78 -13.62 9.31 0.67
N ILE A 79 -14.01 8.04 0.61
CA ILE A 79 -13.12 6.88 0.81
C ILE A 79 -12.50 6.51 -0.54
N LEU A 80 -11.17 6.32 -0.58
CA LEU A 80 -10.48 5.85 -1.77
C LEU A 80 -10.20 4.35 -1.66
N VAL A 81 -10.89 3.54 -2.44
CA VAL A 81 -10.63 2.10 -2.55
C VAL A 81 -9.61 1.85 -3.65
N VAL A 82 -8.42 1.39 -3.29
CA VAL A 82 -7.35 1.05 -4.25
C VAL A 82 -7.33 -0.44 -4.50
N THR A 83 -7.77 -0.84 -5.69
CA THR A 83 -7.93 -2.25 -6.05
C THR A 83 -6.58 -3.00 -6.13
N PRO A 84 -6.51 -4.28 -5.75
CA PRO A 84 -5.32 -5.08 -5.94
C PRO A 84 -5.05 -5.28 -7.44
N SER A 85 -3.78 -5.26 -7.83
CA SER A 85 -3.39 -5.54 -9.22
C SER A 85 -3.31 -7.05 -9.47
N ALA A 86 -3.30 -7.47 -10.74
CA ALA A 86 -3.29 -8.88 -11.14
C ALA A 86 -2.16 -9.71 -10.47
N LYS A 87 -0.97 -9.13 -10.23
CA LYS A 87 0.14 -9.86 -9.61
C LYS A 87 -0.14 -10.29 -8.17
N PRO A 88 -0.53 -9.40 -7.23
CA PRO A 88 -0.99 -9.80 -5.91
C PRO A 88 -2.18 -10.76 -5.97
N CYS A 89 -3.17 -10.51 -6.81
CA CYS A 89 -4.33 -11.40 -6.96
C CYS A 89 -3.90 -12.84 -7.29
N ASN A 90 -3.05 -13.00 -8.30
CA ASN A 90 -2.53 -14.31 -8.69
C ASN A 90 -1.65 -14.94 -7.58
N PHE A 91 -0.84 -14.13 -6.90
CA PHE A 91 0.05 -14.62 -5.85
C PHE A 91 -0.72 -15.12 -4.63
N TYR A 92 -1.69 -14.36 -4.16
CA TYR A 92 -2.49 -14.69 -2.98
C TYR A 92 -3.76 -15.49 -3.30
N ASN A 93 -3.99 -15.83 -4.57
CA ASN A 93 -5.20 -16.53 -5.05
C ASN A 93 -6.49 -15.80 -4.68
N ILE A 94 -6.52 -14.50 -5.00
CA ILE A 94 -7.67 -13.61 -4.76
C ILE A 94 -8.38 -13.40 -6.08
N ASP A 95 -9.69 -13.62 -6.11
CA ASP A 95 -10.53 -13.09 -7.17
C ASP A 95 -10.71 -11.59 -6.96
N ARG A 96 -10.27 -10.80 -7.94
CA ARG A 96 -10.23 -9.35 -7.83
C ARG A 96 -11.61 -8.72 -7.77
N ASP A 97 -12.51 -9.17 -8.61
CA ASP A 97 -13.83 -8.57 -8.75
C ASP A 97 -14.68 -8.89 -7.52
N THR A 98 -14.63 -10.14 -7.06
CA THR A 98 -15.22 -10.55 -5.78
C THR A 98 -14.68 -9.72 -4.62
N TRP A 99 -13.34 -9.51 -4.55
CA TRP A 99 -12.74 -8.69 -3.49
C TRP A 99 -13.25 -7.25 -3.52
N VAL A 100 -13.42 -6.67 -4.72
CA VAL A 100 -13.95 -5.30 -4.86
C VAL A 100 -15.39 -5.25 -4.38
N GLU A 101 -16.25 -6.15 -4.84
CA GLU A 101 -17.67 -6.20 -4.47
C GLU A 101 -17.85 -6.37 -2.96
N GLU A 102 -17.14 -7.32 -2.34
CA GLU A 102 -17.18 -7.58 -0.90
C GLU A 102 -16.69 -6.36 -0.11
N THR A 103 -15.57 -5.75 -0.53
CA THR A 103 -15.00 -4.57 0.13
C THR A 103 -15.96 -3.39 0.07
N LEU A 104 -16.55 -3.11 -1.09
CA LEU A 104 -17.53 -2.02 -1.23
C LEU A 104 -18.79 -2.27 -0.41
N SER A 105 -19.29 -3.50 -0.41
CA SER A 105 -20.45 -3.90 0.40
C SER A 105 -20.16 -3.74 1.89
N GLU A 106 -18.96 -4.10 2.34
CA GLU A 106 -18.56 -3.98 3.73
C GLU A 106 -18.42 -2.52 4.15
N ILE A 107 -17.76 -1.67 3.34
CA ILE A 107 -17.61 -0.23 3.65
C ILE A 107 -18.97 0.44 3.85
N LYS A 108 -19.94 0.15 2.98
CA LYS A 108 -21.28 0.74 3.02
C LYS A 108 -22.08 0.41 4.29
N LYS A 109 -21.65 -0.56 5.09
CA LYS A 109 -22.29 -0.84 6.40
C LYS A 109 -21.89 0.15 7.47
N TYR A 110 -20.79 0.87 7.29
CA TYR A 110 -20.19 1.70 8.34
C TYR A 110 -20.12 3.18 7.96
N THR A 111 -20.36 3.54 6.70
CA THR A 111 -20.29 4.93 6.23
C THR A 111 -21.19 5.19 5.05
N ASP A 112 -21.72 6.43 4.99
CA ASP A 112 -22.47 6.96 3.84
C ASP A 112 -21.57 7.83 2.93
N ARG A 113 -20.25 7.88 3.18
CA ARG A 113 -19.33 8.65 2.36
C ARG A 113 -19.31 8.14 0.92
N GLU A 114 -19.08 9.05 0.00
CA GLU A 114 -18.76 8.69 -1.37
C GLU A 114 -17.56 7.75 -1.41
N ILE A 115 -17.60 6.75 -2.30
CA ILE A 115 -16.51 5.81 -2.51
C ILE A 115 -15.93 6.03 -3.91
N ILE A 116 -14.68 6.40 -3.99
CA ILE A 116 -13.93 6.50 -5.23
C ILE A 116 -13.13 5.21 -5.40
N ILE A 117 -13.31 4.53 -6.54
CA ILE A 117 -12.55 3.32 -6.87
C ILE A 117 -11.37 3.70 -7.76
N ARG A 118 -10.16 3.42 -7.27
CA ARG A 118 -8.93 3.58 -8.04
C ARG A 118 -8.44 2.23 -8.52
N ASP A 119 -8.66 1.97 -9.79
CA ASP A 119 -8.09 0.81 -10.46
C ASP A 119 -6.69 1.15 -11.01
N LYS A 120 -5.75 0.25 -10.80
CA LYS A 120 -4.42 0.37 -11.41
C LYS A 120 -4.44 0.17 -12.93
N GLY A 121 -5.49 -0.44 -13.50
CA GLY A 121 -5.61 -0.74 -14.91
C GLY A 121 -4.42 -1.53 -15.49
N LEU A 122 -4.46 -1.84 -16.76
CA LEU A 122 -3.29 -2.32 -17.46
C LEU A 122 -2.30 -1.16 -17.64
N ARG A 123 -0.99 -1.45 -17.49
CA ARG A 123 0.09 -0.44 -17.55
C ARG A 123 0.02 0.45 -18.81
N ARG A 124 -0.47 -0.10 -19.93
CA ARG A 124 -0.66 0.58 -21.22
C ARG A 124 -1.86 1.52 -21.26
N GLU A 125 -2.80 1.37 -20.34
CA GLU A 125 -4.08 2.12 -20.31
C GLU A 125 -4.01 3.32 -19.35
N ARG A 126 -2.90 3.51 -18.67
CA ARG A 126 -2.72 4.62 -17.74
C ARG A 126 -2.50 5.92 -18.51
N VAL A 127 -3.54 6.73 -18.57
CA VAL A 127 -3.48 8.07 -19.14
C VAL A 127 -3.31 9.06 -17.99
N GLY A 128 -2.20 9.84 -18.03
CA GLY A 128 -1.93 10.94 -17.10
C GLY A 128 -1.07 10.58 -15.89
N ASP A 129 -0.43 11.62 -15.35
CA ASP A 129 0.48 11.56 -14.18
C ASP A 129 -0.26 11.62 -12.83
N PHE A 130 -1.41 10.98 -12.72
CA PHE A 130 -2.12 10.92 -11.45
C PHE A 130 -1.40 9.99 -10.47
N SER A 131 -0.51 10.57 -9.67
CA SER A 131 0.04 9.86 -8.52
C SER A 131 -1.04 9.70 -7.44
N VAL A 132 -0.96 8.63 -6.66
CA VAL A 132 -1.86 8.44 -5.49
C VAL A 132 -1.77 9.65 -4.55
N PRO A 133 -0.57 10.13 -4.15
CA PRO A 133 -0.45 11.31 -3.28
C PRO A 133 -1.16 12.55 -3.80
N MET A 134 -1.13 12.82 -5.11
CA MET A 134 -1.86 13.95 -5.67
C MET A 134 -3.38 13.77 -5.55
N GLN A 135 -3.88 12.58 -5.86
CA GLN A 135 -5.30 12.28 -5.71
C GLN A 135 -5.76 12.46 -4.27
N LEU A 136 -5.00 11.93 -3.31
CA LEU A 136 -5.33 12.03 -1.88
C LEU A 136 -5.55 13.48 -1.42
N VAL A 137 -4.76 14.40 -1.96
CA VAL A 137 -4.85 15.83 -1.62
C VAL A 137 -5.98 16.52 -2.39
N ASN A 138 -6.04 16.30 -3.70
CA ASN A 138 -7.00 17.01 -4.58
C ASN A 138 -8.45 16.61 -4.30
N ASP A 139 -8.69 15.34 -4.04
CA ASP A 139 -10.03 14.80 -3.78
C ASP A 139 -10.39 14.85 -2.28
N ASN A 140 -9.54 15.47 -1.44
CA ASN A 140 -9.75 15.58 0.00
C ASN A 140 -10.08 14.24 0.67
N ILE A 141 -9.37 13.17 0.31
CA ILE A 141 -9.65 11.80 0.74
C ILE A 141 -9.62 11.67 2.26
N HIS A 142 -10.69 11.09 2.83
CA HIS A 142 -10.80 10.78 4.26
C HIS A 142 -9.90 9.62 4.65
N CYS A 143 -9.99 8.50 3.92
CA CYS A 143 -9.27 7.28 4.23
C CYS A 143 -9.01 6.47 2.95
N VAL A 144 -7.90 5.75 2.91
CA VAL A 144 -7.59 4.79 1.83
C VAL A 144 -7.91 3.37 2.30
N VAL A 145 -8.64 2.60 1.50
CA VAL A 145 -8.85 1.17 1.74
C VAL A 145 -8.14 0.37 0.66
N THR A 146 -7.33 -0.60 1.05
CA THR A 146 -6.61 -1.45 0.10
C THR A 146 -6.32 -2.83 0.67
N TYR A 147 -6.05 -3.81 -0.20
CA TYR A 147 -5.61 -5.13 0.25
C TYR A 147 -4.24 -5.05 0.92
N ASN A 148 -3.17 -4.83 0.16
CA ASN A 148 -1.81 -4.66 0.66
C ASN A 148 -0.96 -3.80 -0.31
N SER A 149 -1.58 -2.82 -0.93
CA SER A 149 -0.91 -1.99 -1.92
C SER A 149 0.06 -1.00 -1.27
N ILE A 150 1.09 -0.61 -2.03
CA ILE A 150 1.95 0.53 -1.69
C ILE A 150 1.15 1.82 -1.50
N ALA A 151 -0.08 1.89 -1.99
CA ALA A 151 -0.97 3.04 -1.77
C ALA A 151 -1.22 3.32 -0.28
N ALA A 152 -1.17 2.30 0.60
CA ALA A 152 -1.22 2.51 2.03
C ALA A 152 0.01 3.29 2.54
N THR A 153 1.22 2.93 2.08
CA THR A 153 2.44 3.67 2.40
C THR A 153 2.40 5.10 1.87
N GLU A 154 1.91 5.28 0.64
CA GLU A 154 1.75 6.60 0.03
C GLU A 154 0.72 7.46 0.79
N ALA A 155 -0.37 6.85 1.25
CA ALA A 155 -1.41 7.53 2.04
C ALA A 155 -0.84 8.04 3.37
N ILE A 156 -0.23 7.15 4.16
CA ILE A 156 0.33 7.50 5.46
C ILE A 156 1.40 8.58 5.33
N SER A 157 2.31 8.46 4.36
CA SER A 157 3.34 9.48 4.10
C SER A 157 2.76 10.83 3.69
N THR A 158 1.53 10.87 3.23
CA THR A 158 0.83 12.10 2.82
C THR A 158 -0.08 12.63 3.94
N GLY A 159 -0.11 11.96 5.08
CA GLY A 159 -0.94 12.30 6.23
C GLY A 159 -2.40 11.85 6.10
N VAL A 160 -2.69 10.90 5.22
CA VAL A 160 -4.03 10.30 5.06
C VAL A 160 -4.01 8.90 5.67
N PRO A 161 -4.93 8.57 6.58
CA PRO A 161 -4.98 7.25 7.18
C PRO A 161 -5.36 6.18 6.16
N ALA A 162 -4.99 4.95 6.46
CA ALA A 162 -5.28 3.82 5.58
C ALA A 162 -5.80 2.60 6.36
N VAL A 163 -6.69 1.86 5.72
CA VAL A 163 -7.13 0.51 6.10
C VAL A 163 -6.40 -0.47 5.19
N ALA A 164 -5.56 -1.32 5.77
CA ALA A 164 -4.85 -2.38 5.06
C ALA A 164 -5.42 -3.75 5.47
N LEU A 165 -6.09 -4.42 4.52
CA LEU A 165 -6.81 -5.67 4.78
C LEU A 165 -5.91 -6.93 4.75
N ALA A 166 -4.65 -6.75 4.37
CA ALA A 166 -3.65 -7.80 4.43
C ALA A 166 -2.27 -7.20 4.72
N PRO A 167 -1.35 -7.99 5.29
CA PRO A 167 -0.03 -7.53 5.67
C PRO A 167 0.76 -6.87 4.54
N GLY A 168 1.40 -5.74 4.84
CA GLY A 168 2.19 -4.96 3.89
C GLY A 168 3.19 -4.05 4.60
N ALA A 169 3.86 -3.18 3.83
CA ALA A 169 4.91 -2.32 4.36
C ALA A 169 4.45 -1.33 5.43
N ALA A 170 3.22 -0.84 5.32
CA ALA A 170 2.64 0.12 6.24
C ALA A 170 1.71 -0.54 7.28
N ASP A 171 1.77 -1.87 7.40
CA ASP A 171 0.79 -2.64 8.16
C ASP A 171 0.59 -2.13 9.59
N GLU A 172 1.66 -1.88 10.33
CA GLU A 172 1.60 -1.41 11.72
C GLU A 172 1.06 0.02 11.89
N LEU A 173 1.05 0.78 10.81
CA LEU A 173 0.57 2.15 10.77
C LEU A 173 -0.84 2.27 10.19
N CYS A 174 -1.48 1.14 9.89
CA CYS A 174 -2.79 1.09 9.26
C CYS A 174 -3.86 0.53 10.19
N THR A 175 -5.07 0.98 10.01
CA THR A 175 -6.28 0.32 10.51
C THR A 175 -6.42 -1.07 9.87
N LYS A 176 -6.88 -2.06 10.62
CA LYS A 176 -6.96 -3.47 10.20
C LYS A 176 -8.34 -3.93 9.77
N THR A 177 -9.36 -3.17 10.07
CA THR A 177 -10.76 -3.52 9.82
C THR A 177 -11.51 -2.38 9.14
N ILE A 178 -12.38 -2.73 8.21
CA ILE A 178 -13.26 -1.78 7.54
C ILE A 178 -14.25 -1.15 8.52
N ALA A 179 -14.59 -1.84 9.61
CA ALA A 179 -15.50 -1.32 10.62
C ALA A 179 -15.05 0.02 11.25
N GLU A 180 -13.75 0.31 11.19
CA GLU A 180 -13.16 1.54 11.72
C GLU A 180 -12.93 2.61 10.64
N VAL A 181 -13.53 2.47 9.45
CA VAL A 181 -13.28 3.37 8.33
C VAL A 181 -13.64 4.84 8.61
N GLU A 182 -14.63 5.10 9.48
CA GLU A 182 -14.98 6.47 9.92
C GLU A 182 -14.06 7.01 11.02
N SER A 183 -13.42 6.14 11.78
CA SER A 183 -12.50 6.49 12.85
C SER A 183 -11.19 5.71 12.68
N PRO A 184 -10.49 5.93 11.57
CA PRO A 184 -9.27 5.17 11.28
C PRO A 184 -8.15 5.52 12.25
N TYR A 185 -7.24 4.58 12.44
CA TYR A 185 -6.07 4.77 13.31
C TYR A 185 -5.15 5.86 12.75
N TYR A 186 -4.75 6.76 13.64
CA TYR A 186 -3.73 7.78 13.39
C TYR A 186 -2.53 7.49 14.30
N PRO A 187 -1.47 6.86 13.78
CA PRO A 187 -0.24 6.67 14.54
C PRO A 187 0.32 8.01 15.05
N ASP A 188 1.06 7.96 16.16
CA ASP A 188 1.83 9.12 16.60
C ASP A 188 2.82 9.56 15.53
N GLU A 189 3.01 10.86 15.34
CA GLU A 189 3.88 11.42 14.29
C GLU A 189 5.36 11.05 14.45
N GLU A 190 5.74 10.53 15.61
CA GLU A 190 7.09 10.04 15.90
C GLU A 190 7.35 8.59 15.44
N LYS A 191 6.30 7.87 14.97
CA LYS A 191 6.40 6.50 14.43
C LYS A 191 6.49 6.51 12.93
#